data_f3296fbeeebddf3a6996ba3d653ccd0c
#
_entry.id   f3296fbeeebddf3a6996ba3d653ccd0c
#
_cell.length_a   1.000
_cell.length_b   1.000
_cell.length_c   1.000
_cell.angle_alpha   90.00
_cell.angle_beta   90.00
_cell.angle_gamma   90.00
#
_symmetry.space_group_name_H-M   'P 1'
#
loop_
_entity.id
_entity.type
_entity.pdbx_description
1 polymer ?
#
loop_
_entity_poly.entity_id
_entity_poly.type
_entity_poly.pdbx_seq_one_letter_code
_entity_poly.pdbx_strand_id
1 'polypeptide(L)'
;MIITRFAPSPTGTLHIGGVRTALFNYIYAKQNKGKFLVRIEDTDQVRSKTEFEENIINGLHDMGLKPDADPVRQSERKHLYLDAAHRIIESGQGYYCNCSPERLDELRNTQMKAGKKPMYDGKCRDCLLYTSDAADEWL
;
A
#
# COMPACT_ATOMS: atom_id res chain seq x y z
N MET A 1 1.32 -16.85 17.67
CA MET A 1 1.21 -15.49 18.27
C MET A 1 0.41 -14.62 17.33
N ILE A 2 -0.63 -13.94 17.79
CA ILE A 2 -1.43 -13.01 17.00
C ILE A 2 -0.64 -11.72 16.79
N ILE A 3 -0.63 -11.20 15.56
CA ILE A 3 -0.05 -9.90 15.22
C ILE A 3 -1.11 -9.13 14.44
N THR A 4 -1.49 -7.97 14.92
CA THR A 4 -2.37 -7.04 14.21
C THR A 4 -1.62 -5.81 13.76
N ARG A 5 -2.14 -5.10 12.76
CA ARG A 5 -1.49 -3.92 12.23
C ARG A 5 -2.51 -2.84 11.86
N PHE A 6 -2.29 -1.65 12.39
CA PHE A 6 -2.88 -0.43 11.86
C PHE A 6 -1.97 0.17 10.78
N ALA A 7 -2.54 0.54 9.63
CA ALA A 7 -1.78 0.97 8.46
C ALA A 7 -2.32 2.31 7.91
N PRO A 8 -2.09 3.43 8.61
CA PRO A 8 -2.56 4.73 8.17
C PRO A 8 -1.70 5.32 7.06
N SER A 9 -2.33 6.04 6.12
CA SER A 9 -1.63 6.89 5.17
C SER A 9 -1.54 8.31 5.72
N PRO A 10 -0.35 8.94 5.80
CA PRO A 10 -0.16 10.27 6.38
C PRO A 10 -0.51 11.39 5.37
N THR A 11 -1.70 11.28 4.76
CA THR A 11 -2.26 12.25 3.79
C THR A 11 -3.24 13.23 4.43
N GLY A 12 -3.42 13.14 5.75
CA GLY A 12 -4.27 13.97 6.57
C GLY A 12 -4.11 13.60 8.04
N THR A 13 -4.78 14.37 8.93
CA THR A 13 -4.76 14.15 10.36
C THR A 13 -5.51 12.88 10.76
N LEU A 14 -5.15 12.32 11.93
CA LEU A 14 -5.87 11.19 12.50
C LEU A 14 -7.34 11.59 12.78
N HIS A 15 -8.26 10.81 12.23
CA HIS A 15 -9.69 11.02 12.43
C HIS A 15 -10.33 9.82 13.12
N ILE A 16 -11.57 9.98 13.60
CA ILE A 16 -12.26 8.96 14.38
C ILE A 16 -12.36 7.59 13.69
N GLY A 17 -12.45 7.55 12.37
CA GLY A 17 -12.45 6.29 11.61
C GLY A 17 -11.11 5.56 11.73
N GLY A 18 -9.99 6.28 11.66
CA GLY A 18 -8.65 5.74 11.88
C GLY A 18 -8.48 5.26 13.32
N VAL A 19 -8.90 6.06 14.30
CA VAL A 19 -8.89 5.70 15.73
C VAL A 19 -9.65 4.40 15.97
N ARG A 20 -10.87 4.29 15.44
CA ARG A 20 -11.69 3.09 15.57
C ARG A 20 -10.96 1.86 15.05
N THR A 21 -10.36 1.96 13.86
CA THR A 21 -9.63 0.85 13.25
C THR A 21 -8.41 0.45 14.11
N ALA A 22 -7.64 1.42 14.58
CA ALA A 22 -6.51 1.19 15.47
C ALA A 22 -6.96 0.52 16.78
N LEU A 23 -8.05 1.01 17.40
CA LEU A 23 -8.59 0.49 18.64
C LEU A 23 -9.00 -0.99 18.52
N PHE A 24 -9.73 -1.38 17.47
CA PHE A 24 -10.09 -2.78 17.25
C PHE A 24 -8.87 -3.68 17.10
N ASN A 25 -7.88 -3.24 16.32
CA ASN A 25 -6.62 -3.98 16.15
C ASN A 25 -5.88 -4.12 17.48
N TYR A 26 -5.80 -3.05 18.26
CA TYR A 26 -5.15 -3.03 19.57
C TYR A 26 -5.82 -3.97 20.56
N ILE A 27 -7.14 -3.84 20.74
CA ILE A 27 -7.92 -4.68 21.67
C ILE A 27 -7.77 -6.16 21.29
N TYR A 28 -7.94 -6.50 20.02
CA TYR A 28 -7.84 -7.88 19.58
C TYR A 28 -6.44 -8.47 19.83
N ALA A 29 -5.40 -7.70 19.55
CA ALA A 29 -4.02 -8.13 19.87
C ALA A 29 -3.85 -8.38 21.37
N LYS A 30 -4.26 -7.42 22.21
CA LYS A 30 -4.05 -7.50 23.66
C LYS A 30 -4.87 -8.62 24.31
N GLN A 31 -6.12 -8.84 23.91
CA GLN A 31 -6.94 -9.96 24.38
C GLN A 31 -6.32 -11.32 24.07
N ASN A 32 -5.59 -11.42 22.95
CA ASN A 32 -4.93 -12.66 22.52
C ASN A 32 -3.45 -12.73 22.91
N LYS A 33 -2.97 -11.89 23.83
CA LYS A 33 -1.55 -11.80 24.23
C LYS A 33 -0.62 -11.67 23.02
N GLY A 34 -1.09 -10.98 21.99
CA GLY A 34 -0.39 -10.74 20.73
C GLY A 34 0.30 -9.38 20.68
N LYS A 35 0.70 -8.97 19.48
CA LYS A 35 1.34 -7.68 19.21
C LYS A 35 0.47 -6.80 18.33
N PHE A 36 0.44 -5.51 18.67
CA PHE A 36 -0.14 -4.45 17.85
C PHE A 36 0.99 -3.65 17.20
N LEU A 37 0.99 -3.54 15.87
CA LEU A 37 2.01 -2.84 15.10
C LEU A 37 1.38 -1.68 14.32
N VAL A 38 2.22 -0.70 13.94
CA VAL A 38 1.84 0.41 13.06
C VAL A 38 2.77 0.43 11.85
N ARG A 39 2.19 0.55 10.66
CA ARG A 39 2.92 0.80 9.42
C ARG A 39 2.37 2.03 8.73
N ILE A 40 3.18 3.05 8.60
CA ILE A 40 2.85 4.26 7.85
C ILE A 40 2.89 3.93 6.36
N GLU A 41 1.77 4.15 5.68
CA GLU A 41 1.65 3.92 4.23
C GLU A 41 1.84 5.24 3.48
N ASP A 42 3.10 5.65 3.37
CA ASP A 42 3.58 6.92 2.81
C ASP A 42 3.97 6.82 1.32
N THR A 43 3.34 5.91 0.58
CA THR A 43 3.62 5.70 -0.85
C THR A 43 3.17 6.86 -1.74
N ASP A 44 2.16 7.62 -1.33
CA ASP A 44 1.74 8.85 -2.00
C ASP A 44 2.60 10.03 -1.51
N GLN A 45 3.78 10.18 -2.08
CA GLN A 45 4.75 11.20 -1.66
C GLN A 45 4.26 12.65 -1.86
N VAL A 46 3.30 12.88 -2.75
CA VAL A 46 2.74 14.22 -3.01
C VAL A 46 1.86 14.67 -1.85
N ARG A 47 1.05 13.77 -1.30
CA ARG A 47 0.10 14.07 -0.23
C ARG A 47 0.61 13.72 1.16
N SER A 48 1.59 12.83 1.27
CA SER A 48 2.17 12.44 2.56
C SER A 48 3.02 13.56 3.14
N LYS A 49 2.79 13.87 4.42
CA LYS A 49 3.54 14.91 5.15
C LYS A 49 3.95 14.40 6.52
N THR A 50 5.14 14.80 6.95
CA THR A 50 5.68 14.46 8.28
C THR A 50 4.76 14.93 9.40
N GLU A 51 4.17 16.13 9.28
CA GLU A 51 3.23 16.67 10.26
C GLU A 51 2.01 15.77 10.48
N PHE A 52 1.51 15.11 9.43
CA PHE A 52 0.39 14.17 9.52
C PHE A 52 0.82 12.83 10.15
N GLU A 53 2.02 12.37 9.84
CA GLU A 53 2.58 11.19 10.49
C GLU A 53 2.73 11.41 11.99
N GLU A 54 3.33 12.52 12.40
CA GLU A 54 3.48 12.91 13.82
C GLU A 54 2.12 13.03 14.51
N ASN A 55 1.14 13.65 13.86
CA ASN A 55 -0.22 13.75 14.39
C ASN A 55 -0.86 12.36 14.62
N ILE A 56 -0.68 11.43 13.68
CA ILE A 56 -1.19 10.06 13.79
C ILE A 56 -0.51 9.34 14.97
N ILE A 57 0.81 9.37 15.05
CA ILE A 57 1.56 8.65 16.09
C ILE A 57 1.26 9.24 17.49
N ASN A 58 1.30 10.56 17.61
CA ASN A 58 1.00 11.24 18.87
C ASN A 58 -0.44 10.99 19.30
N GLY A 59 -1.40 11.09 18.37
CA GLY A 59 -2.80 10.82 18.66
C GLY A 59 -3.06 9.39 19.13
N LEU A 60 -2.41 8.39 18.54
CA LEU A 60 -2.48 7.01 19.02
C LEU A 60 -1.88 6.88 20.43
N HIS A 61 -0.77 7.55 20.69
CA HIS A 61 -0.10 7.54 21.97
C HIS A 61 -0.97 8.17 23.08
N ASP A 62 -1.56 9.33 22.80
CA ASP A 62 -2.44 10.06 23.74
C ASP A 62 -3.68 9.23 24.14
N MET A 63 -4.15 8.39 23.22
CA MET A 63 -5.25 7.45 23.46
C MET A 63 -4.81 6.13 24.10
N GLY A 64 -3.54 5.96 24.45
CA GLY A 64 -3.01 4.74 25.04
C GLY A 64 -2.86 3.57 24.06
N LEU A 65 -3.01 3.79 22.75
CA LEU A 65 -2.90 2.76 21.70
C LEU A 65 -1.44 2.62 21.25
N LYS A 66 -0.54 2.35 22.17
CA LYS A 66 0.90 2.25 21.92
C LYS A 66 1.24 0.98 21.13
N PRO A 67 1.96 1.06 20.01
CA PRO A 67 2.45 -0.10 19.31
C PRO A 67 3.51 -0.85 20.11
N ASP A 68 3.63 -2.16 19.90
CA ASP A 68 4.60 -3.04 20.58
C ASP A 68 5.98 -3.04 19.91
N ALA A 69 6.17 -2.25 18.85
CA ALA A 69 7.45 -1.98 18.18
C ALA A 69 7.38 -0.61 17.51
N ASP A 70 8.52 -0.06 17.13
CA ASP A 70 8.59 1.20 16.41
C ASP A 70 7.81 1.12 15.10
N PRO A 71 7.06 2.19 14.76
CA PRO A 71 6.37 2.28 13.47
C PRO A 71 7.35 2.14 12.31
N VAL A 72 6.95 1.37 11.28
CA VAL A 72 7.73 1.26 10.05
C VAL A 72 7.08 2.06 8.93
N ARG A 73 7.89 2.64 8.04
CA ARG A 73 7.41 3.33 6.85
C ARG A 73 7.47 2.42 5.63
N GLN A 74 6.44 2.45 4.83
CA GLN A 74 6.36 1.62 3.63
C GLN A 74 7.40 2.05 2.59
N SER A 75 7.66 3.36 2.45
CA SER A 75 8.67 3.91 1.54
C SER A 75 10.08 3.39 1.80
N GLU A 76 10.45 3.17 3.07
CA GLU A 76 11.78 2.67 3.47
C GLU A 76 11.98 1.17 3.13
N ARG A 77 10.92 0.48 2.74
CA ARG A 77 10.92 -0.97 2.46
C ARG A 77 10.74 -1.29 0.98
N LYS A 78 10.97 -0.33 0.09
CA LYS A 78 10.80 -0.48 -1.36
C LYS A 78 11.55 -1.70 -1.90
N HIS A 79 12.79 -1.93 -1.47
CA HIS A 79 13.61 -3.07 -1.88
C HIS A 79 12.92 -4.43 -1.64
N LEU A 80 12.27 -4.62 -0.47
CA LEU A 80 11.55 -5.86 -0.16
C LEU A 80 10.36 -6.10 -1.10
N TYR A 81 9.69 -5.03 -1.51
CA TYR A 81 8.55 -5.13 -2.43
C TYR A 81 9.01 -5.41 -3.86
N LEU A 82 10.12 -4.83 -4.29
CA LEU A 82 10.74 -5.12 -5.59
C LEU A 82 11.17 -6.58 -5.68
N ASP A 83 11.89 -7.09 -4.67
CA ASP A 83 12.31 -8.48 -4.62
C ASP A 83 11.11 -9.45 -4.65
N ALA A 84 10.02 -9.10 -3.95
CA ALA A 84 8.80 -9.89 -4.00
C ALA A 84 8.11 -9.83 -5.36
N ALA A 85 8.09 -8.66 -6.01
CA ALA A 85 7.52 -8.49 -7.35
C ALA A 85 8.30 -9.31 -8.39
N HIS A 86 9.63 -9.29 -8.36
CA HIS A 86 10.47 -10.09 -9.24
C HIS A 86 10.17 -11.59 -9.08
N ARG A 87 10.10 -12.09 -7.85
CA ARG A 87 9.75 -13.51 -7.60
C ARG A 87 8.36 -13.90 -8.13
N ILE A 88 7.38 -12.99 -8.05
CA ILE A 88 6.04 -13.20 -8.61
C ILE A 88 6.11 -13.28 -10.14
N ILE A 89 6.88 -12.42 -10.78
CA ILE A 89 7.09 -12.44 -12.24
C ILE A 89 7.81 -13.70 -12.67
N GLU A 90 8.91 -14.07 -12.01
CA GLU A 90 9.68 -15.29 -12.26
C GLU A 90 8.82 -16.56 -12.13
N SER A 91 7.87 -16.57 -11.20
CA SER A 91 6.92 -17.68 -11.02
C SER A 91 5.80 -17.72 -12.08
N GLY A 92 5.76 -16.77 -13.03
CA GLY A 92 4.71 -16.65 -14.04
C GLY A 92 3.37 -16.14 -13.52
N GLN A 93 3.32 -15.65 -12.26
CA GLN A 93 2.10 -15.10 -11.66
C GLN A 93 1.98 -13.58 -11.81
N GLY A 94 2.99 -12.93 -12.36
CA GLY A 94 3.03 -11.51 -12.66
C GLY A 94 3.56 -11.24 -14.05
N TYR A 95 3.40 -10.04 -14.54
CA TYR A 95 3.94 -9.58 -15.81
C TYR A 95 4.20 -8.08 -15.79
N TYR A 96 5.14 -7.63 -16.62
CA TYR A 96 5.39 -6.21 -16.81
C TYR A 96 4.30 -5.57 -17.67
N CYS A 97 3.96 -4.32 -17.36
CA CYS A 97 2.99 -3.54 -18.13
C CYS A 97 3.61 -2.20 -18.52
N ASN A 98 3.72 -1.94 -19.82
CA ASN A 98 4.23 -0.71 -20.41
C ASN A 98 3.11 0.18 -20.99
N CYS A 99 1.87 0.02 -20.54
CA CYS A 99 0.78 0.89 -20.95
C CYS A 99 0.97 2.29 -20.37
N SER A 100 0.86 3.32 -21.23
CA SER A 100 0.92 4.71 -20.76
C SER A 100 -0.30 5.08 -19.89
N PRO A 101 -0.16 6.07 -18.99
CA PRO A 101 -1.27 6.58 -18.19
C PRO A 101 -2.47 7.01 -19.05
N GLU A 102 -2.21 7.70 -20.16
CA GLU A 102 -3.25 8.21 -21.07
C GLU A 102 -4.09 7.07 -21.64
N ARG A 103 -3.43 5.98 -22.08
CA ARG A 103 -4.13 4.78 -22.55
C ARG A 103 -5.02 4.16 -21.47
N LEU A 104 -4.51 4.08 -20.24
CA LEU A 104 -5.26 3.51 -19.13
C LEU A 104 -6.47 4.36 -18.76
N ASP A 105 -6.33 5.69 -18.81
CA ASP A 105 -7.45 6.63 -18.58
C ASP A 105 -8.49 6.56 -19.70
N GLU A 106 -8.07 6.44 -20.96
CA GLU A 106 -8.97 6.26 -22.09
C GLU A 106 -9.76 4.95 -21.98
N LEU A 107 -9.08 3.85 -21.64
CA LEU A 107 -9.72 2.55 -21.37
C LEU A 107 -10.78 2.67 -20.28
N ARG A 108 -10.41 3.28 -19.14
CA ARG A 108 -11.31 3.51 -18.01
C ARG A 108 -12.55 4.32 -18.42
N ASN A 109 -12.34 5.43 -19.13
CA ASN A 109 -13.42 6.30 -19.57
C ASN A 109 -14.36 5.59 -20.54
N THR A 110 -13.83 4.80 -21.47
CA THR A 110 -14.61 4.01 -22.43
C THR A 110 -15.46 2.97 -21.70
N GLN A 111 -14.89 2.26 -20.74
CA GLN A 111 -15.61 1.27 -19.94
C GLN A 111 -16.73 1.92 -19.10
N MET A 112 -16.46 3.07 -18.47
CA MET A 112 -17.48 3.81 -17.70
C MET A 112 -18.63 4.29 -18.59
N LYS A 113 -18.34 4.82 -19.78
CA LYS A 113 -19.37 5.23 -20.75
C LYS A 113 -20.23 4.06 -21.22
N ALA A 114 -19.65 2.86 -21.28
CA ALA A 114 -20.35 1.62 -21.62
C ALA A 114 -21.08 0.97 -20.43
N GLY A 115 -21.13 1.63 -19.25
CA GLY A 115 -21.73 1.09 -18.02
C GLY A 115 -21.00 -0.10 -17.43
N LYS A 116 -19.74 -0.33 -17.82
CA LYS A 116 -18.89 -1.41 -17.31
C LYS A 116 -18.05 -0.93 -16.13
N LYS A 117 -17.76 -1.85 -15.20
CA LYS A 117 -16.80 -1.57 -14.13
C LYS A 117 -15.40 -1.39 -14.74
N PRO A 118 -14.69 -0.28 -14.46
CA PRO A 118 -13.33 -0.07 -14.95
C PRO A 118 -12.40 -1.17 -14.51
N MET A 119 -11.72 -1.79 -15.46
CA MET A 119 -10.78 -2.89 -15.22
C MET A 119 -9.71 -2.91 -16.32
N TYR A 120 -8.49 -3.25 -15.97
CA TYR A 120 -7.43 -3.44 -16.94
C TYR A 120 -7.78 -4.58 -17.90
N ASP A 121 -7.51 -4.38 -19.19
CA ASP A 121 -7.88 -5.32 -20.27
C ASP A 121 -6.89 -6.47 -20.47
N GLY A 122 -5.79 -6.50 -19.69
CA GLY A 122 -4.79 -7.55 -19.77
C GLY A 122 -3.86 -7.47 -20.99
N LYS A 123 -3.84 -6.36 -21.71
CA LYS A 123 -3.07 -6.21 -22.98
C LYS A 123 -1.62 -6.69 -22.88
N CYS A 124 -0.95 -6.42 -21.77
CA CYS A 124 0.46 -6.77 -21.61
C CYS A 124 0.69 -8.18 -21.03
N ARG A 125 -0.36 -8.91 -20.69
CA ARG A 125 -0.22 -10.26 -20.09
C ARG A 125 0.49 -11.25 -21.00
N ASP A 126 0.13 -11.23 -22.29
CA ASP A 126 0.65 -12.14 -23.30
C ASP A 126 1.67 -11.44 -24.25
N CYS A 127 2.15 -10.26 -23.84
CA CYS A 127 3.10 -9.49 -24.62
C CYS A 127 4.49 -10.07 -24.44
N LEU A 128 5.16 -10.46 -25.54
CA LEU A 128 6.50 -11.07 -25.54
C LEU A 128 7.64 -10.06 -25.22
N LEU A 129 7.34 -8.90 -24.66
CA LEU A 129 8.33 -7.88 -24.25
C LEU A 129 9.10 -8.27 -22.96
N TYR A 130 9.28 -9.56 -22.72
CA TYR A 130 10.14 -10.08 -21.64
C TYR A 130 11.61 -10.16 -22.08
N THR A 131 12.13 -9.17 -22.77
CA THR A 131 13.57 -9.05 -22.96
C THR A 131 14.15 -8.24 -21.80
N SER A 132 15.19 -8.76 -21.21
CA SER A 132 15.87 -8.28 -19.99
C SER A 132 16.25 -6.78 -19.97
N ASP A 133 16.30 -6.14 -21.12
CA ASP A 133 16.78 -4.75 -21.25
C ASP A 133 15.73 -3.68 -20.94
N ALA A 134 14.43 -4.04 -20.92
CA ALA A 134 13.37 -3.08 -20.60
C ALA A 134 13.08 -2.95 -19.10
N ALA A 135 13.59 -3.86 -18.27
CA ALA A 135 13.33 -3.88 -16.83
C ALA A 135 14.19 -2.87 -16.05
N ASP A 136 15.36 -2.53 -16.56
CA ASP A 136 16.33 -1.66 -15.85
C ASP A 136 16.06 -0.17 -16.03
N GLU A 137 15.34 0.24 -17.08
CA GLU A 137 15.05 1.67 -17.35
C GLU A 137 13.85 2.24 -16.59
N TRP A 138 12.99 1.41 -15.97
CA TRP A 138 11.70 1.85 -15.38
C TRP A 138 11.57 1.59 -13.87
N LEU A 139 12.63 1.16 -13.23
CA LEU A 139 12.72 0.97 -11.79
C LEU A 139 13.51 2.10 -11.12
#